data_83bf08fb2234a280c1631fea1dac55c4
#
_entry.id   83bf08fb2234a280c1631fea1dac55c4
#
_cell.length_a   1.000
_cell.length_b   1.000
_cell.length_c   1.000
_cell.angle_alpha   90.00
_cell.angle_beta   90.00
_cell.angle_gamma   90.00
#
_symmetry.space_group_name_H-M   'P 1'
#
loop_
_entity.id
_entity.type
_entity.pdbx_description
1 polymer ?
#
loop_
_entity_poly.entity_id
_entity_poly.type
_entity_poly.pdbx_seq_one_letter_code
_entity_poly.pdbx_strand_id
1 'polypeptide(L)'
;MVDCVRYLHSLNICHRDLKLENLLLARPGARSLIKLTDFGLAKVWGLGGILETYAGTPAYMAPEVLACNMQDASSYSAKSDCWSLGVILFLLLSGRHPFPCNLPDKERDKRLREGARNAMQGVRWSHISEEARDLVEALLEVDPERRLSCEEALAHPWFTNDPSTLHAALKLMKDNQSSQNGHQWRRNPAFKTED
;
A
#
# COMPACT_ATOMS: atom_id res chain seq x y z
N MET A 1 3.51 2.17 -8.06
CA MET A 1 2.65 1.38 -7.15
C MET A 1 1.27 2.01 -7.02
N VAL A 2 1.11 3.20 -6.47
CA VAL A 2 -0.21 3.85 -6.30
C VAL A 2 -1.01 3.91 -7.61
N ASP A 3 -0.39 4.31 -8.74
CA ASP A 3 -1.06 4.36 -10.04
C ASP A 3 -1.51 2.97 -10.56
N CYS A 4 -0.75 1.92 -10.26
CA CYS A 4 -1.15 0.54 -10.59
C CYS A 4 -2.43 0.13 -9.83
N VAL A 5 -2.48 0.44 -8.53
CA VAL A 5 -3.66 0.12 -7.71
C VAL A 5 -4.86 1.00 -8.11
N ARG A 6 -4.63 2.29 -8.42
CA ARG A 6 -5.66 3.17 -8.99
C ARG A 6 -6.28 2.58 -10.26
N TYR A 7 -5.45 2.03 -11.15
CA TYR A 7 -5.95 1.36 -12.37
C TYR A 7 -6.83 0.16 -12.03
N LEU A 8 -6.44 -0.69 -11.08
CA LEU A 8 -7.30 -1.79 -10.62
C LEU A 8 -8.64 -1.28 -10.07
N HIS A 9 -8.59 -0.24 -9.23
CA HIS A 9 -9.78 0.37 -8.66
C HIS A 9 -10.70 0.98 -9.72
N SER A 10 -10.16 1.54 -10.83
CA SER A 10 -10.96 2.03 -11.95
C SER A 10 -11.71 0.91 -12.71
N LEU A 11 -11.25 -0.33 -12.55
CA LEU A 11 -11.92 -1.53 -13.07
C LEU A 11 -12.78 -2.23 -12.00
N ASN A 12 -13.03 -1.58 -10.87
CA ASN A 12 -13.70 -2.12 -9.69
C ASN A 12 -13.02 -3.39 -9.12
N ILE A 13 -11.70 -3.50 -9.23
CA ILE A 13 -10.92 -4.62 -8.69
C ILE A 13 -10.19 -4.17 -7.44
N CYS A 14 -10.39 -4.87 -6.31
CA CYS A 14 -9.55 -4.80 -5.12
C CYS A 14 -8.53 -5.93 -5.11
N HIS A 15 -7.28 -5.62 -4.77
CA HIS A 15 -6.20 -6.60 -4.74
C HIS A 15 -6.25 -7.49 -3.49
N ARG A 16 -6.52 -6.91 -2.32
CA ARG A 16 -6.76 -7.56 -1.02
C ARG A 16 -5.56 -8.18 -0.33
N ASP A 17 -4.40 -8.26 -0.98
CA ASP A 17 -3.14 -8.74 -0.37
C ASP A 17 -1.95 -7.89 -0.84
N LEU A 18 -2.10 -6.56 -0.73
CA LEU A 18 -1.00 -5.63 -1.00
C LEU A 18 0.03 -5.72 0.12
N LYS A 19 1.26 -6.12 -0.24
CA LYS A 19 2.41 -6.24 0.66
C LYS A 19 3.70 -6.14 -0.13
N LEU A 20 4.82 -5.93 0.55
CA LEU A 20 6.13 -5.79 -0.12
C LEU A 20 6.52 -7.03 -0.92
N GLU A 21 6.17 -8.22 -0.45
CA GLU A 21 6.48 -9.50 -1.08
C GLU A 21 5.82 -9.64 -2.46
N ASN A 22 4.69 -8.95 -2.67
CA ASN A 22 3.95 -8.94 -3.94
C ASN A 22 4.40 -7.83 -4.88
N LEU A 23 5.43 -7.06 -4.52
CA LEU A 23 6.04 -6.03 -5.35
C LEU A 23 7.36 -6.55 -5.94
N LEU A 24 7.38 -6.81 -7.24
CA LEU A 24 8.55 -7.27 -7.94
C LEU A 24 9.24 -6.14 -8.69
N LEU A 25 10.57 -6.09 -8.62
CA LEU A 25 11.36 -5.21 -9.48
C LEU A 25 11.55 -5.86 -10.85
N ALA A 26 11.26 -5.11 -11.91
CA ALA A 26 11.45 -5.57 -13.29
C ALA A 26 12.92 -5.84 -13.60
N ARG A 27 13.86 -5.11 -12.98
CA ARG A 27 15.32 -5.25 -13.10
C ARG A 27 15.97 -4.90 -11.77
N PRO A 28 17.19 -5.41 -11.49
CA PRO A 28 17.97 -4.94 -10.35
C PRO A 28 18.28 -3.43 -10.50
N GLY A 29 18.17 -2.68 -9.40
CA GLY A 29 18.59 -1.28 -9.32
C GLY A 29 17.48 -0.30 -8.92
N ALA A 30 17.88 0.86 -8.47
CA ALA A 30 17.02 1.87 -7.85
C ALA A 30 15.99 2.52 -8.80
N ARG A 31 16.18 2.40 -10.13
CA ARG A 31 15.26 2.94 -11.15
C ARG A 31 14.53 1.83 -11.90
N SER A 32 14.13 0.78 -11.19
CA SER A 32 13.37 -0.31 -11.78
C SER A 32 11.87 -0.03 -11.69
N LEU A 33 11.14 -0.51 -12.71
CA LEU A 33 9.69 -0.61 -12.58
C LEU A 33 9.34 -1.60 -11.49
N ILE A 34 8.31 -1.25 -10.73
CA ILE A 34 7.65 -2.15 -9.78
C ILE A 34 6.46 -2.78 -10.51
N LYS A 35 6.33 -4.09 -10.39
CA LYS A 35 5.16 -4.85 -10.84
C LYS A 35 4.46 -5.47 -9.64
N LEU A 36 3.16 -5.34 -9.65
CA LEU A 36 2.28 -5.99 -8.69
C LEU A 36 1.98 -7.41 -9.16
N THR A 37 2.03 -8.36 -8.24
CA THR A 37 1.81 -9.80 -8.49
C THR A 37 0.87 -10.38 -7.45
N ASP A 38 0.48 -11.64 -7.64
CA ASP A 38 -0.38 -12.40 -6.75
C ASP A 38 -1.80 -11.83 -6.63
N PHE A 39 -2.56 -12.05 -7.69
CA PHE A 39 -3.99 -11.71 -7.78
C PHE A 39 -4.90 -12.83 -7.26
N GLY A 40 -4.35 -13.81 -6.53
CA GLY A 40 -5.10 -14.97 -6.02
C GLY A 40 -6.25 -14.60 -5.09
N LEU A 41 -6.16 -13.44 -4.42
CA LEU A 41 -7.19 -12.91 -3.53
C LEU A 41 -7.95 -11.74 -4.14
N ALA A 42 -7.61 -11.29 -5.36
CA ALA A 42 -8.26 -10.15 -5.98
C ALA A 42 -9.74 -10.43 -6.28
N LYS A 43 -10.58 -9.43 -6.08
CA LYS A 43 -12.02 -9.53 -6.37
C LYS A 43 -12.57 -8.24 -6.99
N VAL A 44 -13.60 -8.41 -7.82
CA VAL A 44 -14.39 -7.31 -8.36
C VAL A 44 -15.42 -6.91 -7.30
N TRP A 45 -15.47 -5.63 -6.92
CA TRP A 45 -16.46 -5.12 -6.01
C TRP A 45 -17.75 -4.71 -6.78
N GLY A 46 -18.87 -4.65 -6.07
CA GLY A 46 -20.13 -4.12 -6.63
C GLY A 46 -20.97 -5.09 -7.47
N LEU A 47 -20.55 -6.33 -7.67
CA LEU A 47 -21.32 -7.36 -8.40
C LEU A 47 -22.12 -8.29 -7.48
N GLY A 48 -22.53 -7.83 -6.28
CA GLY A 48 -23.39 -8.60 -5.38
C GLY A 48 -22.79 -9.88 -4.81
N GLY A 49 -21.51 -10.13 -5.04
CA GLY A 49 -20.78 -11.25 -4.45
C GLY A 49 -20.41 -10.94 -3.01
N ILE A 50 -20.99 -11.66 -2.05
CA ILE A 50 -20.54 -11.63 -0.66
C ILE A 50 -19.06 -12.02 -0.64
N LEU A 51 -18.21 -11.14 -0.11
CA LEU A 51 -16.76 -11.36 0.01
C LEU A 51 -16.50 -12.29 1.21
N GLU A 52 -16.93 -13.55 1.11
CA GLU A 52 -17.03 -14.53 2.22
C GLU A 52 -15.70 -14.98 2.83
N THR A 53 -14.55 -14.45 2.41
CA THR A 53 -13.26 -14.92 2.92
C THR A 53 -12.45 -13.81 3.54
N TYR A 54 -12.19 -13.93 4.84
CA TYR A 54 -11.09 -13.28 5.54
C TYR A 54 -9.80 -13.72 4.83
N ALA A 55 -9.18 -12.83 4.10
CA ALA A 55 -8.01 -13.16 3.30
C ALA A 55 -7.05 -11.96 3.24
N GLY A 56 -5.76 -12.24 3.23
CA GLY A 56 -4.70 -11.26 3.18
C GLY A 56 -3.72 -11.42 4.35
N THR A 57 -2.72 -10.58 4.40
CA THR A 57 -1.65 -10.61 5.40
C THR A 57 -1.97 -9.63 6.54
N PRO A 58 -2.24 -10.10 7.78
CA PRO A 58 -2.76 -9.26 8.88
C PRO A 58 -1.98 -7.99 9.16
N ALA A 59 -0.66 -8.00 8.95
CA ALA A 59 0.20 -6.84 9.17
C ALA A 59 -0.12 -5.65 8.24
N TYR A 60 -0.71 -5.90 7.07
CA TYR A 60 -1.03 -4.90 6.07
C TYR A 60 -2.53 -4.59 6.00
N MET A 61 -3.36 -5.31 6.77
CA MET A 61 -4.82 -5.15 6.73
C MET A 61 -5.28 -3.87 7.41
N ALA A 62 -6.29 -3.27 6.83
CA ALA A 62 -6.96 -2.10 7.39
C ALA A 62 -7.77 -2.45 8.66
N PRO A 63 -7.94 -1.50 9.60
CA PRO A 63 -8.64 -1.74 10.85
C PRO A 63 -10.06 -2.27 10.66
N GLU A 64 -10.80 -1.73 9.69
CA GLU A 64 -12.16 -2.17 9.36
C GLU A 64 -12.20 -3.61 8.89
N VAL A 65 -11.15 -4.08 8.19
CA VAL A 65 -11.02 -5.47 7.72
C VAL A 65 -10.72 -6.40 8.89
N LEU A 66 -9.83 -5.98 9.81
CA LEU A 66 -9.48 -6.74 11.01
C LEU A 66 -10.63 -6.83 12.01
N ALA A 67 -11.48 -5.80 12.08
CA ALA A 67 -12.62 -5.73 12.98
C ALA A 67 -13.82 -6.58 12.53
N CYS A 68 -13.85 -6.98 11.25
CA CYS A 68 -14.95 -7.78 10.72
C CYS A 68 -14.89 -9.21 11.22
N ASN A 69 -15.96 -9.63 11.84
CA ASN A 69 -16.23 -11.04 12.04
C ASN A 69 -16.46 -11.69 10.66
N MET A 70 -16.07 -12.97 10.50
CA MET A 70 -16.11 -13.75 9.25
C MET A 70 -17.46 -13.72 8.49
N GLN A 71 -18.49 -13.08 9.02
CA GLN A 71 -19.84 -13.01 8.45
C GLN A 71 -20.16 -11.70 7.75
N ASP A 72 -19.28 -10.67 7.85
CA ASP A 72 -19.54 -9.36 7.27
C ASP A 72 -18.43 -8.95 6.28
N ALA A 73 -18.45 -9.59 5.12
CA ALA A 73 -17.51 -9.37 4.04
C ALA A 73 -17.69 -8.02 3.30
N SER A 74 -18.69 -7.21 3.70
CA SER A 74 -18.97 -5.90 3.09
C SER A 74 -17.92 -4.84 3.41
N SER A 75 -17.03 -5.10 4.38
CA SER A 75 -16.04 -4.13 4.87
C SER A 75 -14.80 -3.99 4.00
N TYR A 76 -14.60 -4.86 3.00
CA TYR A 76 -13.45 -4.74 2.13
C TYR A 76 -13.76 -3.82 0.93
N SER A 77 -13.07 -2.72 0.83
CA SER A 77 -13.24 -1.71 -0.24
C SER A 77 -11.89 -1.33 -0.86
N ALA A 78 -11.92 -0.51 -1.90
CA ALA A 78 -10.71 0.13 -2.45
C ALA A 78 -9.91 0.89 -1.39
N LYS A 79 -10.59 1.43 -0.37
CA LYS A 79 -9.95 2.15 0.74
C LYS A 79 -9.10 1.22 1.62
N SER A 80 -9.42 -0.06 1.70
CA SER A 80 -8.60 -1.05 2.42
C SER A 80 -7.27 -1.32 1.70
N ASP A 81 -7.26 -1.36 0.36
CA ASP A 81 -6.01 -1.39 -0.42
C ASP A 81 -5.18 -0.12 -0.21
N CYS A 82 -5.82 1.05 -0.08
CA CYS A 82 -5.14 2.32 0.21
C CYS A 82 -4.44 2.30 1.57
N TRP A 83 -5.05 1.70 2.59
CA TRP A 83 -4.38 1.46 3.86
C TRP A 83 -3.13 0.60 3.70
N SER A 84 -3.22 -0.51 2.99
CA SER A 84 -2.07 -1.38 2.72
C SER A 84 -0.95 -0.64 1.99
N LEU A 85 -1.28 0.26 1.05
CA LEU A 85 -0.30 1.16 0.42
C LEU A 85 0.37 2.10 1.43
N GLY A 86 -0.39 2.63 2.38
CA GLY A 86 0.14 3.44 3.49
C GLY A 86 1.13 2.67 4.35
N VAL A 87 0.81 1.40 4.71
CA VAL A 87 1.72 0.51 5.45
C VAL A 87 3.01 0.25 4.66
N ILE A 88 2.88 -0.05 3.36
CA ILE A 88 4.05 -0.27 2.49
C ILE A 88 4.91 1.00 2.41
N LEU A 89 4.31 2.17 2.23
CA LEU A 89 5.04 3.43 2.16
C LEU A 89 5.75 3.73 3.49
N PHE A 90 5.08 3.54 4.62
CA PHE A 90 5.68 3.67 5.94
C PHE A 90 6.90 2.76 6.12
N LEU A 91 6.78 1.47 5.71
CA LEU A 91 7.88 0.51 5.74
C LEU A 91 9.06 0.95 4.86
N LEU A 92 8.81 1.40 3.65
CA LEU A 92 9.84 1.85 2.71
C LEU A 92 10.62 3.06 3.24
N LEU A 93 9.94 3.97 3.95
CA LEU A 93 10.54 5.18 4.50
C LEU A 93 11.29 4.93 5.82
N SER A 94 10.77 4.06 6.68
CA SER A 94 11.27 3.91 8.05
C SER A 94 12.00 2.57 8.34
N GLY A 95 11.78 1.54 7.50
CA GLY A 95 12.25 0.18 7.73
C GLY A 95 11.51 -0.55 8.87
N ARG A 96 10.33 -0.06 9.30
CA ARG A 96 9.53 -0.67 10.38
C ARG A 96 8.06 -0.64 10.06
N HIS A 97 7.29 -1.60 10.58
CA HIS A 97 5.84 -1.56 10.52
C HIS A 97 5.26 -0.46 11.42
N PRO A 98 4.25 0.28 10.96
CA PRO A 98 3.57 1.30 11.78
C PRO A 98 2.82 0.66 12.97
N PHE A 99 2.20 -0.50 12.74
CA PHE A 99 1.36 -1.21 13.70
C PHE A 99 1.79 -2.70 13.75
N PRO A 100 2.89 -3.05 14.47
CA PRO A 100 3.40 -4.42 14.50
C PRO A 100 2.37 -5.42 15.03
N CYS A 101 2.20 -6.55 14.32
CA CYS A 101 1.22 -7.59 14.66
C CYS A 101 1.57 -8.40 15.91
N ASN A 102 2.83 -8.37 16.33
CA ASN A 102 3.31 -9.05 17.54
C ASN A 102 2.96 -8.30 18.84
N LEU A 103 2.31 -7.15 18.73
CA LEU A 103 1.83 -6.42 19.90
C LEU A 103 0.53 -7.03 20.42
N PRO A 104 0.30 -6.98 21.76
CA PRO A 104 -1.01 -7.29 22.31
C PRO A 104 -2.11 -6.41 21.68
N ASP A 105 -3.31 -6.96 21.50
CA ASP A 105 -4.41 -6.25 20.82
C ASP A 105 -4.69 -4.88 21.41
N LYS A 106 -4.70 -4.74 22.75
CA LYS A 106 -4.89 -3.44 23.43
C LYS A 106 -3.84 -2.41 23.05
N GLU A 107 -2.59 -2.82 22.90
CA GLU A 107 -1.49 -1.91 22.53
C GLU A 107 -1.58 -1.53 21.06
N ARG A 108 -1.91 -2.48 20.19
CA ARG A 108 -2.15 -2.23 18.77
C ARG A 108 -3.32 -1.26 18.58
N ASP A 109 -4.44 -1.48 19.25
CA ASP A 109 -5.62 -0.59 19.21
C ASP A 109 -5.32 0.80 19.74
N LYS A 110 -4.47 0.91 20.77
CA LYS A 110 -4.00 2.20 21.27
C LYS A 110 -3.21 2.93 20.18
N ARG A 111 -2.25 2.28 19.52
CA ARG A 111 -1.46 2.88 18.43
C ARG A 111 -2.31 3.29 17.24
N LEU A 112 -3.32 2.49 16.89
CA LEU A 112 -4.28 2.86 15.85
C LEU A 112 -5.02 4.14 16.21
N ARG A 113 -5.52 4.26 17.46
CA ARG A 113 -6.19 5.50 17.93
C ARG A 113 -5.26 6.70 18.02
N GLU A 114 -3.99 6.50 18.33
CA GLU A 114 -2.99 7.56 18.38
C GLU A 114 -2.57 8.05 16.98
N GLY A 115 -2.91 7.28 15.94
CA GLY A 115 -2.63 7.58 14.55
C GLY A 115 -1.19 7.31 14.12
N ALA A 116 -1.00 7.22 12.81
CA ALA A 116 0.28 6.91 12.20
C ALA A 116 1.35 7.98 12.53
N ARG A 117 0.96 9.25 12.71
CA ARG A 117 1.89 10.37 13.00
C ARG A 117 2.69 10.16 14.27
N ASN A 118 2.09 9.55 15.30
CA ASN A 118 2.82 9.22 16.52
C ASN A 118 3.90 8.15 16.31
N ALA A 119 3.73 7.26 15.34
CA ALA A 119 4.73 6.28 14.96
C ALA A 119 5.89 6.88 14.11
N MET A 120 5.70 8.11 13.58
CA MET A 120 6.66 8.83 12.73
C MET A 120 7.63 9.69 13.53
N GLN A 121 8.08 9.21 14.68
CA GLN A 121 8.99 9.96 15.55
C GLN A 121 10.41 9.38 15.52
N GLY A 122 11.38 10.22 15.95
CA GLY A 122 12.77 9.84 16.10
C GLY A 122 13.62 9.98 14.84
N VAL A 123 14.87 9.56 14.95
CA VAL A 123 15.94 9.79 13.94
C VAL A 123 15.59 9.25 12.56
N ARG A 124 14.83 8.16 12.47
CA ARG A 124 14.44 7.56 11.17
C ARG A 124 13.54 8.47 10.32
N TRP A 125 12.78 9.34 10.97
CA TRP A 125 11.86 10.25 10.31
C TRP A 125 12.41 11.68 10.15
N SER A 126 13.56 11.98 10.76
CA SER A 126 14.15 13.33 10.71
C SER A 126 14.54 13.79 9.31
N HIS A 127 14.81 12.85 8.41
CA HIS A 127 15.21 13.12 7.02
C HIS A 127 14.06 12.96 6.01
N ILE A 128 12.88 12.59 6.48
CA ILE A 128 11.70 12.39 5.62
C ILE A 128 10.94 13.71 5.53
N SER A 129 10.59 14.12 4.32
CA SER A 129 9.86 15.37 4.08
C SER A 129 8.48 15.37 4.76
N GLU A 130 7.95 16.55 5.03
CA GLU A 130 6.63 16.69 5.66
C GLU A 130 5.53 16.17 4.73
N GLU A 131 5.65 16.40 3.42
CA GLU A 131 4.69 15.92 2.42
C GLU A 131 4.65 14.38 2.39
N ALA A 132 5.80 13.71 2.55
CA ALA A 132 5.84 12.25 2.62
C ALA A 132 5.14 11.72 3.89
N ARG A 133 5.33 12.40 5.04
CA ARG A 133 4.66 12.05 6.30
C ARG A 133 3.17 12.26 6.19
N ASP A 134 2.75 13.38 5.62
CA ASP A 134 1.35 13.76 5.44
C ASP A 134 0.63 12.73 4.54
N LEU A 135 1.23 12.34 3.41
CA LEU A 135 0.69 11.28 2.56
C LEU A 135 0.54 9.95 3.30
N VAL A 136 1.56 9.55 4.08
CA VAL A 136 1.48 8.31 4.87
C VAL A 136 0.36 8.39 5.90
N GLU A 137 0.23 9.52 6.62
CA GLU A 137 -0.83 9.72 7.60
C GLU A 137 -2.21 9.65 6.96
N ALA A 138 -2.40 10.32 5.82
CA ALA A 138 -3.66 10.35 5.10
C ALA A 138 -4.06 8.98 4.51
N LEU A 139 -3.08 8.14 4.13
CA LEU A 139 -3.34 6.75 3.71
C LEU A 139 -3.60 5.83 4.91
N LEU A 140 -3.04 6.12 6.09
CA LEU A 140 -3.23 5.39 7.34
C LEU A 140 -4.29 6.03 8.23
N GLU A 141 -5.25 6.74 7.64
CA GLU A 141 -6.44 7.21 8.33
C GLU A 141 -7.34 6.01 8.69
N VAL A 142 -7.73 5.93 9.97
CA VAL A 142 -8.51 4.79 10.50
C VAL A 142 -9.91 4.76 9.90
N ASP A 143 -10.53 5.93 9.76
CA ASP A 143 -11.84 6.06 9.12
C ASP A 143 -11.70 5.91 7.59
N PRO A 144 -12.24 4.85 6.97
CA PRO A 144 -12.12 4.64 5.54
C PRO A 144 -12.76 5.77 4.70
N GLU A 145 -13.78 6.46 5.21
CA GLU A 145 -14.42 7.57 4.49
C GLU A 145 -13.49 8.80 4.40
N ARG A 146 -12.63 8.98 5.39
CA ARG A 146 -11.64 10.07 5.44
C ARG A 146 -10.31 9.68 4.81
N ARG A 147 -10.01 8.39 4.68
CA ARG A 147 -8.78 7.88 4.08
C ARG A 147 -8.69 8.26 2.61
N LEU A 148 -7.51 8.69 2.16
CA LEU A 148 -7.29 8.99 0.74
C LEU A 148 -7.55 7.76 -0.14
N SER A 149 -8.23 7.98 -1.27
CA SER A 149 -8.23 7.08 -2.41
C SER A 149 -6.89 7.15 -3.16
N CYS A 150 -6.64 6.18 -4.03
CA CYS A 150 -5.44 6.22 -4.88
C CYS A 150 -5.41 7.44 -5.81
N GLU A 151 -6.56 7.92 -6.26
CA GLU A 151 -6.66 9.11 -7.10
C GLU A 151 -6.28 10.38 -6.33
N GLU A 152 -6.84 10.56 -5.13
CA GLU A 152 -6.49 11.65 -4.22
C GLU A 152 -5.03 11.59 -3.80
N ALA A 153 -4.50 10.39 -3.53
CA ALA A 153 -3.10 10.19 -3.18
C ALA A 153 -2.15 10.62 -4.32
N LEU A 154 -2.49 10.35 -5.59
CA LEU A 154 -1.69 10.80 -6.74
C LEU A 154 -1.74 12.31 -6.95
N ALA A 155 -2.80 12.98 -6.51
CA ALA A 155 -2.91 14.44 -6.52
C ALA A 155 -2.22 15.11 -5.31
N HIS A 156 -1.70 14.33 -4.36
CA HIS A 156 -1.08 14.82 -3.14
C HIS A 156 0.23 15.58 -3.43
N PRO A 157 0.57 16.64 -2.66
CA PRO A 157 1.78 17.45 -2.83
C PRO A 157 3.08 16.64 -2.93
N TRP A 158 3.18 15.50 -2.25
CA TRP A 158 4.34 14.62 -2.35
C TRP A 158 4.64 14.14 -3.78
N PHE A 159 3.61 14.00 -4.62
CA PHE A 159 3.79 13.64 -6.03
C PHE A 159 3.81 14.87 -6.97
N THR A 160 3.16 15.97 -6.58
CA THR A 160 2.93 17.11 -7.48
C THR A 160 3.93 18.25 -7.31
N ASN A 161 4.57 18.39 -6.13
CA ASN A 161 5.56 19.43 -5.87
C ASN A 161 6.87 19.23 -6.63
N ASP A 162 7.21 17.99 -7.03
CA ASP A 162 8.32 17.71 -7.95
C ASP A 162 7.84 16.90 -9.16
N PRO A 163 7.30 17.57 -10.19
CA PRO A 163 6.83 16.93 -11.41
C PRO A 163 7.93 16.17 -12.16
N SER A 164 9.20 16.49 -11.94
CA SER A 164 10.33 15.83 -12.62
C SER A 164 10.45 14.37 -12.23
N THR A 165 10.24 14.05 -10.96
CA THR A 165 10.24 12.66 -10.45
C THR A 165 9.07 11.86 -11.00
N LEU A 166 7.86 12.43 -11.04
CA LEU A 166 6.70 11.78 -11.64
C LEU A 166 6.88 11.58 -13.16
N HIS A 167 7.40 12.59 -13.85
CA HIS A 167 7.69 12.50 -15.29
C HIS A 167 8.72 11.42 -15.61
N ALA A 168 9.79 11.33 -14.81
CA ALA A 168 10.80 10.28 -14.95
C ALA A 168 10.22 8.89 -14.71
N ALA A 169 9.34 8.73 -13.73
CA ALA A 169 8.64 7.48 -13.46
C ALA A 169 7.72 7.08 -14.62
N LEU A 170 6.89 7.99 -15.11
CA LEU A 170 6.01 7.78 -16.27
C LEU A 170 6.78 7.44 -17.56
N LYS A 171 7.92 8.10 -17.78
CA LYS A 171 8.82 7.80 -18.91
C LYS A 171 9.37 6.37 -18.79
N LEU A 172 9.87 5.98 -17.61
CA LEU A 172 10.32 4.61 -17.34
C LEU A 172 9.23 3.57 -17.59
N MET A 173 7.98 3.87 -17.23
CA MET A 173 6.84 2.98 -17.49
C MET A 173 6.62 2.80 -19.01
N LYS A 174 6.64 3.88 -19.79
CA LYS A 174 6.47 3.84 -21.26
C LYS A 174 7.62 3.09 -21.94
N ASP A 175 8.86 3.38 -21.58
CA ASP A 175 10.06 2.77 -22.19
C ASP A 175 10.11 1.26 -21.94
N ASN A 176 9.64 0.81 -20.79
CA ASN A 176 9.57 -0.61 -20.44
C ASN A 176 8.38 -1.36 -21.07
N GLN A 177 7.27 -0.70 -21.37
CA GLN A 177 6.18 -1.29 -22.18
C GLN A 177 6.63 -1.60 -23.59
N SER A 178 7.52 -0.82 -24.16
CA SER A 178 8.10 -1.00 -25.50
C SER A 178 9.14 -2.13 -25.57
N SER A 179 9.69 -2.56 -24.43
CA SER A 179 10.77 -3.54 -24.33
C SER A 179 10.32 -4.95 -23.91
N GLN A 180 9.02 -5.25 -23.96
CA GLN A 180 8.47 -6.53 -23.48
C GLN A 180 8.69 -7.69 -24.45
N ASN A 181 9.94 -8.17 -24.52
CA ASN A 181 10.20 -9.54 -24.94
C ASN A 181 11.05 -10.24 -23.86
N GLY A 182 10.39 -11.05 -23.04
CA GLY A 182 11.00 -12.15 -22.30
C GLY A 182 11.86 -11.82 -21.09
N HIS A 183 11.37 -11.12 -20.08
CA HIS A 183 12.13 -10.92 -18.84
C HIS A 183 11.57 -11.72 -17.66
N GLN A 184 12.46 -12.50 -17.04
CA GLN A 184 12.21 -13.24 -15.82
C GLN A 184 12.13 -12.30 -14.63
N TRP A 185 10.97 -12.29 -13.92
CA TRP A 185 10.73 -11.45 -12.74
C TRP A 185 11.49 -11.99 -11.53
N ARG A 186 12.13 -11.10 -10.76
CA ARG A 186 12.81 -11.46 -9.51
C ARG A 186 12.17 -10.72 -8.33
N ARG A 187 11.94 -11.45 -7.22
CA ARG A 187 11.60 -10.83 -5.94
C ARG A 187 12.75 -9.94 -5.48
N ASN A 188 12.43 -8.81 -4.86
CA ASN A 188 13.45 -7.89 -4.36
C ASN A 188 14.18 -8.52 -3.16
N PRO A 189 15.50 -8.81 -3.25
CA PRO A 189 16.25 -9.44 -2.16
C PRO A 189 16.42 -8.53 -0.92
N ALA A 190 16.17 -7.23 -1.03
CA ALA A 190 16.27 -6.29 0.09
C ALA A 190 15.14 -6.43 1.12
N PHE A 191 14.07 -7.16 0.80
CA PHE A 191 12.92 -7.35 1.68
C PHE A 191 12.88 -8.78 2.23
N LYS A 192 13.95 -9.20 2.90
CA LYS A 192 13.87 -10.34 3.81
C LYS A 192 13.16 -9.83 5.08
N THR A 193 11.94 -10.30 5.29
CA THR A 193 11.32 -10.21 6.62
C THR A 193 12.15 -11.11 7.54
N GLU A 194 12.78 -10.54 8.54
CA GLU A 194 13.24 -11.32 9.71
C GLU A 194 11.96 -11.82 10.39
N ASP A 195 11.82 -13.14 10.46
CA ASP A 195 10.75 -13.86 11.16
C ASP A 195 10.70 -13.48 12.65
#